data_18cebbc2fed1b268e88aef34a55a326f
#
_entry.id   18cebbc2fed1b268e88aef34a55a326f
#
_cell.length_a   1.000
_cell.length_b   1.000
_cell.length_c   1.000
_cell.angle_alpha   90.00
_cell.angle_beta   90.00
_cell.angle_gamma   90.00
#
_symmetry.space_group_name_H-M   'P 1'
#
loop_
_entity.id
_entity.type
_entity.pdbx_description
1 polymer ?
#
loop_
_entity_poly.entity_id
_entity_poly.type
_entity_poly.pdbx_seq_one_letter_code
_entity_poly.pdbx_strand_id
1 'polypeptide(L)'
;KVSDGEGHCPTVQAPWARKNSGFTLLFEAWVMEFTKHMPVAAVARLIDINDKRLWRIIDHYVREARKLENYSEVSGIGIDETSRKGHNYITVMVDLAEHKVIYATEGKDHTTVDQFVADFKEHKGNPDNIKIVTCDMSLGFRKGVNENFPNSNTIIDKFHVIKHANEAVDKVRKVESKTDESLKKTKYLWLKNDDNLTDKQREWKKSLLKTTKHLKTARAYAMRVELQDIYDQCEDRE
;
A
#
# COMPACT_ATOMS: atom_id res chain seq x y z
N LYS A 1 -25.30 -10.28 38.20
CA LYS A 1 -26.33 -11.33 38.08
C LYS A 1 -27.50 -10.97 38.97
N VAL A 2 -28.68 -10.97 38.42
CA VAL A 2 -29.91 -10.72 39.19
C VAL A 2 -30.71 -12.02 39.19
N SER A 3 -31.18 -12.49 40.34
CA SER A 3 -32.07 -13.66 40.42
C SER A 3 -33.50 -13.23 40.11
N ASP A 4 -34.19 -13.96 39.27
CA ASP A 4 -35.61 -13.72 38.97
C ASP A 4 -36.59 -14.35 39.98
N GLY A 5 -36.09 -14.94 41.04
CA GLY A 5 -36.88 -15.62 42.04
C GLY A 5 -37.24 -17.07 41.72
N GLU A 6 -37.01 -17.51 40.48
CA GLU A 6 -37.28 -18.88 40.00
C GLU A 6 -35.98 -19.71 39.82
N GLY A 7 -34.87 -19.22 40.38
CA GLY A 7 -33.59 -19.92 40.33
C GLY A 7 -32.75 -19.60 39.08
N HIS A 8 -33.26 -18.82 38.15
CA HIS A 8 -32.49 -18.34 37.02
C HIS A 8 -31.71 -17.07 37.39
N CYS A 9 -30.49 -16.94 36.88
CA CYS A 9 -29.63 -15.76 37.08
C CYS A 9 -29.33 -15.13 35.73
N PRO A 10 -30.28 -14.41 35.12
CA PRO A 10 -30.02 -13.73 33.85
C PRO A 10 -28.91 -12.64 34.03
N THR A 11 -28.08 -12.50 33.03
CA THR A 11 -27.11 -11.40 32.99
C THR A 11 -27.82 -10.17 32.45
N VAL A 12 -28.01 -9.17 33.29
CA VAL A 12 -28.53 -7.87 32.86
C VAL A 12 -27.49 -7.15 32.01
N GLN A 13 -27.92 -6.66 30.85
CA GLN A 13 -27.09 -5.87 29.97
C GLN A 13 -26.83 -4.50 30.62
N ALA A 14 -25.55 -4.18 30.86
CA ALA A 14 -25.16 -2.86 31.32
C ALA A 14 -25.26 -1.86 30.14
N PRO A 15 -25.96 -0.71 30.31
CA PRO A 15 -26.12 0.26 29.21
C PRO A 15 -24.80 0.92 28.77
N TRP A 16 -23.77 0.89 29.62
CA TRP A 16 -22.44 1.44 29.35
C TRP A 16 -21.43 0.41 28.87
N ALA A 17 -21.87 -0.81 28.53
CA ALA A 17 -21.00 -1.87 28.04
C ALA A 17 -21.66 -2.64 26.90
N ARG A 18 -20.87 -3.02 25.90
CA ARG A 18 -21.30 -3.89 24.82
C ARG A 18 -21.44 -5.33 25.32
N LYS A 19 -22.45 -6.04 24.84
CA LYS A 19 -22.70 -7.44 25.22
C LYS A 19 -21.44 -8.29 24.93
N ASN A 20 -21.01 -9.06 25.88
CA ASN A 20 -19.85 -9.97 25.83
C ASN A 20 -18.49 -9.30 25.57
N SER A 21 -18.38 -8.00 25.63
CA SER A 21 -17.09 -7.30 25.46
C SER A 21 -16.18 -7.49 26.69
N GLY A 22 -16.75 -7.42 27.91
CA GLY A 22 -15.99 -7.37 29.15
C GLY A 22 -15.31 -6.01 29.42
N PHE A 23 -15.67 -4.98 28.62
CA PHE A 23 -15.19 -3.60 28.78
C PHE A 23 -16.35 -2.61 28.68
N THR A 24 -16.14 -1.41 29.22
CA THR A 24 -17.08 -0.30 29.05
C THR A 24 -16.89 0.33 27.66
N LEU A 25 -17.96 0.96 27.14
CA LEU A 25 -17.89 1.69 25.86
C LEU A 25 -16.83 2.80 25.89
N LEU A 26 -16.67 3.49 27.03
CA LEU A 26 -15.64 4.53 27.19
C LEU A 26 -14.24 3.93 27.06
N PHE A 27 -13.99 2.78 27.69
CA PHE A 27 -12.70 2.10 27.58
C PHE A 27 -12.43 1.65 26.13
N GLU A 28 -13.43 1.10 25.44
CA GLU A 28 -13.29 0.72 24.04
C GLU A 28 -13.00 1.93 23.14
N ALA A 29 -13.66 3.06 23.37
CA ALA A 29 -13.38 4.33 22.67
C ALA A 29 -11.93 4.80 22.90
N TRP A 30 -11.42 4.68 24.11
CA TRP A 30 -10.03 4.99 24.43
C TRP A 30 -9.05 4.08 23.69
N VAL A 31 -9.31 2.78 23.66
CA VAL A 31 -8.50 1.83 22.90
C VAL A 31 -8.47 2.21 21.42
N MET A 32 -9.61 2.52 20.82
CA MET A 32 -9.70 2.93 19.42
C MET A 32 -8.90 4.21 19.16
N GLU A 33 -8.95 5.20 20.07
CA GLU A 33 -8.17 6.43 19.90
C GLU A 33 -6.67 6.19 20.01
N PHE A 34 -6.21 5.44 21.01
CA PHE A 34 -4.78 5.13 21.13
C PHE A 34 -4.22 4.34 19.94
N THR A 35 -5.01 3.42 19.38
CA THR A 35 -4.56 2.60 18.24
C THR A 35 -4.43 3.36 16.93
N LYS A 36 -4.97 4.58 16.83
CA LYS A 36 -4.68 5.50 15.72
C LYS A 36 -3.23 6.03 15.76
N HIS A 37 -2.65 6.15 16.95
CA HIS A 37 -1.38 6.83 17.15
C HIS A 37 -0.23 5.89 17.50
N MET A 38 -0.51 4.67 17.94
CA MET A 38 0.52 3.70 18.32
C MET A 38 0.11 2.25 18.00
N PRO A 39 1.10 1.36 17.79
CA PRO A 39 0.82 -0.06 17.53
C PRO A 39 0.03 -0.72 18.67
N VAL A 40 -0.91 -1.62 18.31
CA VAL A 40 -1.77 -2.34 19.27
C VAL A 40 -0.97 -2.99 20.40
N ALA A 41 0.20 -3.57 20.09
CA ALA A 41 1.08 -4.15 21.11
C ALA A 41 1.64 -3.12 22.11
N ALA A 42 1.81 -1.86 21.70
CA ALA A 42 2.22 -0.79 22.60
C ALA A 42 1.06 -0.36 23.51
N VAL A 43 -0.14 -0.22 22.95
CA VAL A 43 -1.37 0.04 23.72
C VAL A 43 -1.58 -1.07 24.76
N ALA A 44 -1.47 -2.34 24.34
CA ALA A 44 -1.63 -3.50 25.20
C ALA A 44 -0.71 -3.46 26.43
N ARG A 45 0.56 -3.12 26.23
CA ARG A 45 1.52 -2.94 27.34
C ARG A 45 1.20 -1.75 28.23
N LEU A 46 0.75 -0.63 27.63
CA LEU A 46 0.44 0.60 28.37
C LEU A 46 -0.70 0.39 29.37
N ILE A 47 -1.72 -0.39 28.97
CA ILE A 47 -2.94 -0.61 29.78
C ILE A 47 -2.96 -1.98 30.46
N ASP A 48 -1.88 -2.74 30.37
CA ASP A 48 -1.71 -4.09 30.93
C ASP A 48 -2.85 -5.07 30.56
N ILE A 49 -3.18 -5.10 29.27
CA ILE A 49 -4.21 -5.98 28.71
C ILE A 49 -3.63 -6.78 27.55
N ASN A 50 -4.02 -8.05 27.47
CA ASN A 50 -3.61 -8.90 26.36
C ASN A 50 -4.07 -8.33 25.00
N ASP A 51 -3.14 -8.25 24.05
CA ASP A 51 -3.36 -7.67 22.71
C ASP A 51 -4.52 -8.32 21.94
N LYS A 52 -4.75 -9.64 22.12
CA LYS A 52 -5.89 -10.34 21.50
C LYS A 52 -7.25 -9.77 21.94
N ARG A 53 -7.33 -9.24 23.16
CA ARG A 53 -8.57 -8.60 23.62
C ARG A 53 -8.79 -7.26 22.93
N LEU A 54 -7.70 -6.50 22.72
CA LEU A 54 -7.75 -5.23 21.98
C LEU A 54 -8.10 -5.46 20.51
N TRP A 55 -7.52 -6.48 19.89
CA TRP A 55 -7.86 -6.85 18.51
C TRP A 55 -9.35 -7.19 18.35
N ARG A 56 -10.01 -7.80 19.34
CA ARG A 56 -11.46 -8.05 19.30
C ARG A 56 -12.27 -6.75 19.36
N ILE A 57 -11.81 -5.74 20.10
CA ILE A 57 -12.44 -4.42 20.13
C ILE A 57 -12.31 -3.78 18.75
N ILE A 58 -11.10 -3.73 18.22
CA ILE A 58 -10.80 -3.13 16.91
C ILE A 58 -11.62 -3.82 15.80
N ASP A 59 -11.59 -5.15 15.74
CA ASP A 59 -12.34 -5.93 14.75
C ASP A 59 -13.84 -5.62 14.80
N HIS A 60 -14.40 -5.50 16.00
CA HIS A 60 -15.81 -5.13 16.15
C HIS A 60 -16.10 -3.76 15.53
N TYR A 61 -15.37 -2.72 15.91
CA TYR A 61 -15.64 -1.36 15.43
C TYR A 61 -15.32 -1.20 13.95
N VAL A 62 -14.29 -1.87 13.45
CA VAL A 62 -14.00 -1.90 12.00
C VAL A 62 -15.15 -2.53 11.23
N ARG A 63 -15.69 -3.66 11.70
CA ARG A 63 -16.87 -4.32 11.06
C ARG A 63 -18.10 -3.43 11.08
N GLU A 64 -18.37 -2.75 12.19
CA GLU A 64 -19.53 -1.83 12.26
C GLU A 64 -19.35 -0.63 11.34
N ALA A 65 -18.14 -0.05 11.28
CA ALA A 65 -17.83 1.04 10.36
C ALA A 65 -17.98 0.60 8.90
N ARG A 66 -17.47 -0.61 8.56
CA ARG A 66 -17.59 -1.18 7.22
C ARG A 66 -19.03 -1.28 6.72
N LYS A 67 -19.98 -1.62 7.58
CA LYS A 67 -21.41 -1.69 7.19
C LYS A 67 -21.99 -0.35 6.73
N LEU A 68 -21.37 0.76 7.12
CA LEU A 68 -21.81 2.12 6.80
C LEU A 68 -21.10 2.68 5.56
N GLU A 69 -20.10 1.98 5.02
CA GLU A 69 -19.37 2.41 3.83
C GLU A 69 -20.29 2.45 2.61
N ASN A 70 -20.02 3.43 1.76
CA ASN A 70 -20.75 3.60 0.51
C ASN A 70 -19.78 4.01 -0.59
N TYR A 71 -19.64 3.16 -1.61
CA TYR A 71 -18.67 3.34 -2.70
C TYR A 71 -19.34 3.78 -4.01
N SER A 72 -20.56 4.31 -3.97
CA SER A 72 -21.28 4.73 -5.18
C SER A 72 -20.55 5.81 -5.98
N GLU A 73 -19.79 6.66 -5.30
CA GLU A 73 -19.07 7.80 -5.90
C GLU A 73 -17.61 7.47 -6.29
N VAL A 74 -17.13 6.28 -5.95
CA VAL A 74 -15.77 5.89 -6.27
C VAL A 74 -15.63 5.70 -7.78
N SER A 75 -14.71 6.45 -8.38
CA SER A 75 -14.45 6.42 -9.82
C SER A 75 -12.99 6.11 -10.20
N GLY A 76 -12.11 6.09 -9.21
CA GLY A 76 -10.69 5.75 -9.38
C GLY A 76 -10.18 4.90 -8.23
N ILE A 77 -9.49 3.82 -8.54
CA ILE A 77 -8.91 2.90 -7.55
C ILE A 77 -7.42 2.70 -7.76
N GLY A 78 -6.69 2.60 -6.65
CA GLY A 78 -5.29 2.18 -6.61
C GLY A 78 -5.19 0.76 -6.05
N ILE A 79 -4.38 -0.08 -6.67
CA ILE A 79 -4.11 -1.46 -6.25
C ILE A 79 -2.62 -1.57 -5.97
N ASP A 80 -2.27 -1.97 -4.76
CA ASP A 80 -0.88 -2.21 -4.36
C ASP A 80 -0.77 -3.45 -3.47
N GLU A 81 0.44 -4.02 -3.40
CA GLU A 81 0.72 -5.15 -2.53
C GLU A 81 1.78 -4.81 -1.49
N THR A 82 1.60 -5.33 -0.29
CA THR A 82 2.62 -5.31 0.73
C THR A 82 2.96 -6.72 1.18
N SER A 83 4.26 -7.00 1.37
CA SER A 83 4.67 -8.30 1.90
C SER A 83 4.63 -8.29 3.42
N ARG A 84 3.93 -9.27 3.98
CA ARG A 84 4.03 -9.64 5.38
C ARG A 84 5.19 -10.64 5.55
N LYS A 85 5.66 -10.85 6.76
CA LYS A 85 6.75 -11.79 7.10
C LYS A 85 6.63 -13.13 6.33
N GLY A 86 7.65 -13.44 5.53
CA GLY A 86 7.65 -14.55 4.59
C GLY A 86 7.06 -14.17 3.23
N HIS A 87 6.53 -15.13 2.48
CA HIS A 87 5.88 -14.92 1.18
C HIS A 87 4.37 -14.64 1.29
N ASN A 88 3.94 -14.12 2.43
CA ASN A 88 2.54 -13.73 2.62
C ASN A 88 2.37 -12.30 2.13
N TYR A 89 1.48 -12.10 1.18
CA TYR A 89 1.16 -10.80 0.61
C TYR A 89 -0.22 -10.36 1.05
N ILE A 90 -0.41 -9.07 1.16
CA ILE A 90 -1.69 -8.42 1.37
C ILE A 90 -1.87 -7.45 0.23
N THR A 91 -2.95 -7.60 -0.52
CA THR A 91 -3.38 -6.64 -1.53
C THR A 91 -4.26 -5.59 -0.87
N VAL A 92 -4.00 -4.34 -1.18
CA VAL A 92 -4.73 -3.17 -0.66
C VAL A 92 -5.36 -2.44 -1.83
N MET A 93 -6.63 -2.07 -1.69
CA MET A 93 -7.36 -1.22 -2.64
C MET A 93 -7.62 0.13 -2.00
N VAL A 94 -7.34 1.19 -2.74
CA VAL A 94 -7.42 2.59 -2.27
C VAL A 94 -8.35 3.37 -3.17
N ASP A 95 -9.24 4.17 -2.61
CA ASP A 95 -9.92 5.23 -3.34
C ASP A 95 -8.93 6.36 -3.62
N LEU A 96 -8.71 6.66 -4.90
CA LEU A 96 -7.73 7.67 -5.34
C LEU A 96 -8.20 9.10 -5.03
N ALA A 97 -9.50 9.36 -4.98
CA ALA A 97 -10.04 10.68 -4.69
C ALA A 97 -9.95 11.01 -3.18
N GLU A 98 -10.35 10.07 -2.34
CA GLU A 98 -10.39 10.26 -0.89
C GLU A 98 -9.06 9.86 -0.21
N HIS A 99 -8.10 9.27 -0.94
CA HIS A 99 -6.85 8.73 -0.40
C HIS A 99 -7.08 7.75 0.76
N LYS A 100 -8.13 6.96 0.67
CA LYS A 100 -8.62 6.07 1.72
C LYS A 100 -8.49 4.61 1.29
N VAL A 101 -7.98 3.76 2.18
CA VAL A 101 -8.05 2.31 1.99
C VAL A 101 -9.50 1.87 2.09
N ILE A 102 -10.03 1.27 1.03
CA ILE A 102 -11.41 0.79 0.95
C ILE A 102 -11.51 -0.72 1.06
N TYR A 103 -10.43 -1.46 0.77
CA TYR A 103 -10.40 -2.91 0.89
C TYR A 103 -8.97 -3.41 1.14
N ALA A 104 -8.86 -4.54 1.85
CA ALA A 104 -7.60 -5.27 2.00
C ALA A 104 -7.87 -6.76 2.12
N THR A 105 -7.09 -7.58 1.43
CA THR A 105 -7.21 -9.05 1.47
C THR A 105 -5.85 -9.73 1.36
N GLU A 106 -5.78 -10.98 1.81
CA GLU A 106 -4.58 -11.80 1.62
C GLU A 106 -4.46 -12.27 0.17
N GLY A 107 -3.23 -12.30 -0.33
CA GLY A 107 -2.93 -12.70 -1.71
C GLY A 107 -2.33 -11.58 -2.55
N LYS A 108 -2.03 -11.89 -3.84
CA LYS A 108 -1.43 -10.95 -4.80
C LYS A 108 -1.74 -11.31 -6.26
N ASP A 109 -2.83 -11.96 -6.51
CA ASP A 109 -3.23 -12.43 -7.84
C ASP A 109 -4.59 -11.84 -8.27
N HIS A 110 -5.09 -12.24 -9.42
CA HIS A 110 -6.36 -11.76 -9.94
C HIS A 110 -7.55 -12.04 -9.01
N THR A 111 -7.49 -13.10 -8.19
CA THR A 111 -8.59 -13.45 -7.28
C THR A 111 -8.80 -12.39 -6.19
N THR A 112 -7.75 -11.65 -5.82
CA THR A 112 -7.87 -10.53 -4.87
C THR A 112 -8.70 -9.38 -5.46
N VAL A 113 -8.62 -9.17 -6.77
CA VAL A 113 -9.45 -8.18 -7.48
C VAL A 113 -10.90 -8.66 -7.56
N ASP A 114 -11.14 -9.95 -7.82
CA ASP A 114 -12.49 -10.53 -7.84
C ASP A 114 -13.17 -10.40 -6.47
N GLN A 115 -12.45 -10.69 -5.39
CA GLN A 115 -12.93 -10.52 -4.00
C GLN A 115 -13.26 -9.05 -3.70
N PHE A 116 -12.40 -8.12 -4.13
CA PHE A 116 -12.69 -6.70 -3.99
C PHE A 116 -13.97 -6.30 -4.71
N VAL A 117 -14.16 -6.74 -5.94
CA VAL A 117 -15.36 -6.39 -6.73
C VAL A 117 -16.64 -6.90 -6.07
N ALA A 118 -16.62 -8.08 -5.46
CA ALA A 118 -17.73 -8.60 -4.70
C ALA A 118 -18.06 -7.68 -3.50
N ASP A 119 -17.07 -7.35 -2.69
CA ASP A 119 -17.21 -6.44 -1.54
C ASP A 119 -17.62 -5.01 -1.98
N PHE A 120 -17.05 -4.52 -3.08
CA PHE A 120 -17.36 -3.21 -3.65
C PHE A 120 -18.85 -3.06 -4.01
N LYS A 121 -19.41 -4.11 -4.64
CA LYS A 121 -20.84 -4.17 -4.98
C LYS A 121 -21.72 -4.25 -3.73
N GLU A 122 -21.32 -4.99 -2.70
CA GLU A 122 -22.05 -5.03 -1.43
C GLU A 122 -22.16 -3.66 -0.77
N HIS A 123 -21.14 -2.79 -0.98
CA HIS A 123 -21.10 -1.41 -0.51
C HIS A 123 -21.58 -0.39 -1.55
N LYS A 124 -22.45 -0.78 -2.48
CA LYS A 124 -23.06 0.06 -3.52
C LYS A 124 -22.10 0.61 -4.59
N GLY A 125 -20.87 0.12 -4.64
CA GLY A 125 -19.96 0.44 -5.72
C GLY A 125 -20.38 -0.19 -7.04
N ASN A 126 -20.18 0.53 -8.14
CA ASN A 126 -20.43 0.03 -9.49
C ASN A 126 -19.11 -0.06 -10.26
N PRO A 127 -18.62 -1.27 -10.63
CA PRO A 127 -17.40 -1.43 -11.42
C PRO A 127 -17.41 -0.64 -12.75
N ASP A 128 -18.57 -0.45 -13.36
CA ASP A 128 -18.69 0.30 -14.62
C ASP A 128 -18.40 1.80 -14.46
N ASN A 129 -18.51 2.33 -13.23
CA ASN A 129 -18.21 3.72 -12.91
C ASN A 129 -16.70 3.96 -12.71
N ILE A 130 -15.89 2.91 -12.59
CA ILE A 130 -14.45 3.03 -12.41
C ILE A 130 -13.83 3.45 -13.75
N LYS A 131 -13.24 4.64 -13.76
CA LYS A 131 -12.60 5.26 -14.93
C LYS A 131 -11.09 5.05 -14.94
N ILE A 132 -10.48 4.98 -13.77
CA ILE A 132 -9.03 4.91 -13.60
C ILE A 132 -8.71 3.80 -12.60
N VAL A 133 -7.77 2.93 -12.99
CA VAL A 133 -7.16 1.93 -12.09
C VAL A 133 -5.65 2.10 -12.13
N THR A 134 -5.04 2.40 -10.99
CA THR A 134 -3.58 2.38 -10.85
C THR A 134 -3.14 1.06 -10.23
N CYS A 135 -2.17 0.39 -10.82
CA CYS A 135 -1.61 -0.84 -10.27
C CYS A 135 -0.14 -1.00 -10.68
N ASP A 136 0.53 -1.98 -10.09
CA ASP A 136 1.85 -2.40 -10.54
C ASP A 136 1.80 -3.15 -11.89
N MET A 137 2.97 -3.58 -12.39
CA MET A 137 3.07 -4.34 -13.62
C MET A 137 2.73 -5.84 -13.46
N SER A 138 2.20 -6.26 -12.31
CA SER A 138 1.84 -7.66 -12.04
C SER A 138 0.85 -8.18 -13.08
N LEU A 139 1.14 -9.34 -13.66
CA LEU A 139 0.23 -10.00 -14.60
C LEU A 139 -1.09 -10.39 -13.92
N GLY A 140 -1.04 -10.74 -12.63
CA GLY A 140 -2.22 -11.07 -11.83
C GLY A 140 -3.17 -9.88 -11.71
N PHE A 141 -2.69 -8.72 -11.29
CA PHE A 141 -3.51 -7.52 -11.18
C PHE A 141 -4.04 -7.05 -12.53
N ARG A 142 -3.18 -7.00 -13.55
CA ARG A 142 -3.62 -6.62 -14.90
C ARG A 142 -4.73 -7.52 -15.44
N LYS A 143 -4.64 -8.85 -15.20
CA LYS A 143 -5.71 -9.78 -15.57
C LYS A 143 -7.00 -9.44 -14.82
N GLY A 144 -6.94 -9.34 -13.48
CA GLY A 144 -8.11 -9.02 -12.67
C GLY A 144 -8.73 -7.67 -13.03
N VAL A 145 -7.91 -6.64 -13.31
CA VAL A 145 -8.39 -5.32 -13.74
C VAL A 145 -9.10 -5.40 -15.09
N ASN A 146 -8.51 -6.07 -16.10
CA ASN A 146 -9.11 -6.18 -17.43
C ASN A 146 -10.44 -6.96 -17.40
N GLU A 147 -10.55 -7.97 -16.52
CA GLU A 147 -11.76 -8.79 -16.39
C GLU A 147 -12.88 -8.06 -15.64
N ASN A 148 -12.54 -7.25 -14.63
CA ASN A 148 -13.52 -6.64 -13.74
C ASN A 148 -13.82 -5.16 -14.02
N PHE A 149 -12.89 -4.42 -14.66
CA PHE A 149 -13.02 -2.99 -14.97
C PHE A 149 -12.73 -2.69 -16.45
N PRO A 150 -13.49 -3.30 -17.38
CA PRO A 150 -13.19 -3.21 -18.82
C PRO A 150 -13.26 -1.78 -19.38
N ASN A 151 -13.99 -0.88 -18.70
CA ASN A 151 -14.19 0.51 -19.12
C ASN A 151 -13.14 1.46 -18.49
N SER A 152 -12.20 0.95 -17.69
CA SER A 152 -11.21 1.77 -17.00
C SER A 152 -9.93 1.94 -17.81
N ASN A 153 -9.27 3.09 -17.62
CA ASN A 153 -7.90 3.30 -18.06
C ASN A 153 -6.95 2.76 -16.98
N THR A 154 -6.17 1.75 -17.32
CA THR A 154 -5.15 1.22 -16.41
C THR A 154 -3.87 2.04 -16.51
N ILE A 155 -3.46 2.63 -15.40
CA ILE A 155 -2.23 3.40 -15.26
C ILE A 155 -1.24 2.59 -14.44
N ILE A 156 -0.06 2.38 -14.97
CA ILE A 156 1.01 1.69 -14.25
C ILE A 156 1.65 2.66 -13.24
N ASP A 157 1.80 2.20 -11.99
CA ASP A 157 2.42 3.00 -10.95
C ASP A 157 3.87 3.38 -11.33
N LYS A 158 4.11 4.70 -11.35
CA LYS A 158 5.40 5.32 -11.65
C LYS A 158 6.54 4.74 -10.80
N PHE A 159 6.29 4.49 -9.50
CA PHE A 159 7.30 3.94 -8.61
C PHE A 159 7.85 2.61 -9.13
N HIS A 160 6.97 1.72 -9.56
CA HIS A 160 7.34 0.40 -10.09
C HIS A 160 8.08 0.50 -11.42
N VAL A 161 7.67 1.41 -12.31
CA VAL A 161 8.38 1.67 -13.58
C VAL A 161 9.80 2.16 -13.33
N ILE A 162 9.96 3.17 -12.47
CA ILE A 162 11.29 3.73 -12.15
C ILE A 162 12.16 2.72 -11.39
N LYS A 163 11.56 1.88 -10.53
CA LYS A 163 12.27 0.77 -9.87
C LYS A 163 12.88 -0.19 -10.90
N HIS A 164 12.11 -0.63 -11.91
CA HIS A 164 12.62 -1.49 -12.97
C HIS A 164 13.69 -0.81 -13.83
N ALA A 165 13.53 0.47 -14.14
CA ALA A 165 14.57 1.25 -14.83
C ALA A 165 15.87 1.30 -14.02
N ASN A 166 15.79 1.52 -12.71
CA ASN A 166 16.93 1.47 -11.80
C ASN A 166 17.60 0.08 -11.76
N GLU A 167 16.82 -0.99 -11.74
CA GLU A 167 17.34 -2.36 -11.80
C GLU A 167 18.07 -2.62 -13.12
N ALA A 168 17.56 -2.11 -14.24
CA ALA A 168 18.21 -2.21 -15.54
C ALA A 168 19.55 -1.46 -15.55
N VAL A 169 19.60 -0.22 -15.03
CA VAL A 169 20.85 0.54 -14.88
C VAL A 169 21.88 -0.22 -14.04
N ASP A 170 21.46 -0.80 -12.89
CA ASP A 170 22.38 -1.57 -12.04
C ASP A 170 22.87 -2.88 -12.70
N LYS A 171 22.05 -3.52 -13.51
CA LYS A 171 22.44 -4.68 -14.32
C LYS A 171 23.56 -4.31 -15.30
N VAL A 172 23.39 -3.21 -16.06
CA VAL A 172 24.40 -2.73 -17.01
C VAL A 172 25.69 -2.37 -16.26
N ARG A 173 25.58 -1.61 -15.16
CA ARG A 173 26.73 -1.24 -14.34
C ARG A 173 27.49 -2.47 -13.82
N LYS A 174 26.81 -3.49 -13.33
CA LYS A 174 27.43 -4.73 -12.82
C LYS A 174 28.19 -5.48 -13.92
N VAL A 175 27.72 -5.47 -15.14
CA VAL A 175 28.41 -6.09 -16.27
C VAL A 175 29.67 -5.29 -16.60
N GLU A 176 29.54 -3.97 -16.77
CA GLU A 176 30.68 -3.10 -17.12
C GLU A 176 31.71 -2.98 -16.00
N SER A 177 31.32 -3.05 -14.73
CA SER A 177 32.25 -2.99 -13.58
C SER A 177 33.22 -4.19 -13.52
N LYS A 178 33.03 -5.23 -14.33
CA LYS A 178 34.00 -6.33 -14.49
C LYS A 178 35.19 -5.95 -15.35
N THR A 179 35.00 -5.01 -16.28
CA THR A 179 36.04 -4.53 -17.21
C THR A 179 36.53 -3.12 -16.88
N ASP A 180 35.70 -2.32 -16.21
CA ASP A 180 36.02 -0.95 -15.81
C ASP A 180 35.90 -0.79 -14.29
N GLU A 181 37.05 -0.70 -13.61
CA GLU A 181 37.13 -0.57 -12.16
C GLU A 181 36.54 0.74 -11.61
N SER A 182 36.46 1.79 -12.45
CA SER A 182 35.90 3.07 -12.04
C SER A 182 34.42 2.98 -11.63
N LEU A 183 33.71 1.95 -12.10
CA LEU A 183 32.33 1.67 -11.76
C LEU A 183 32.14 0.86 -10.45
N LYS A 184 33.23 0.39 -9.84
CA LYS A 184 33.15 -0.30 -8.55
C LYS A 184 32.70 0.68 -7.46
N LYS A 185 31.81 0.23 -6.57
CA LYS A 185 31.23 0.99 -5.44
C LYS A 185 30.39 2.21 -5.84
N THR A 186 30.04 2.37 -7.13
CA THR A 186 29.29 3.53 -7.64
C THR A 186 27.79 3.32 -7.72
N LYS A 187 27.25 2.19 -7.25
CA LYS A 187 25.82 1.83 -7.35
C LYS A 187 24.88 3.01 -7.07
N TYR A 188 25.05 3.64 -5.91
CA TYR A 188 24.13 4.70 -5.48
C TYR A 188 24.35 6.06 -6.17
N LEU A 189 25.45 6.24 -6.91
CA LEU A 189 25.64 7.40 -7.76
C LEU A 189 24.71 7.37 -8.97
N TRP A 190 24.38 6.17 -9.46
CA TRP A 190 23.54 5.95 -10.64
C TRP A 190 22.06 5.75 -10.32
N LEU A 191 21.72 5.29 -9.09
CA LEU A 191 20.35 4.95 -8.71
C LEU A 191 19.63 6.04 -7.93
N LYS A 192 20.36 6.98 -7.30
CA LYS A 192 19.77 8.12 -6.62
C LYS A 192 19.51 9.27 -7.60
N ASN A 193 18.47 10.05 -7.33
CA ASN A 193 18.28 11.34 -7.97
C ASN A 193 19.38 12.31 -7.48
N ASP A 194 19.74 13.28 -8.31
CA ASP A 194 20.84 14.19 -8.01
C ASP A 194 20.63 15.00 -6.73
N ASP A 195 19.37 15.35 -6.42
CA ASP A 195 19.01 16.06 -5.19
C ASP A 195 19.27 15.23 -3.91
N ASN A 196 19.24 13.91 -4.03
CA ASN A 196 19.48 12.97 -2.94
C ASN A 196 20.95 12.54 -2.81
N LEU A 197 21.85 13.13 -3.61
CA LEU A 197 23.29 12.92 -3.51
C LEU A 197 23.91 13.95 -2.55
N THR A 198 24.87 13.49 -1.74
CA THR A 198 25.74 14.42 -1.00
C THR A 198 26.64 15.18 -1.97
N ASP A 199 27.19 16.33 -1.56
CA ASP A 199 28.07 17.13 -2.42
C ASP A 199 29.26 16.33 -2.93
N LYS A 200 29.91 15.54 -2.07
CA LYS A 200 30.99 14.62 -2.46
C LYS A 200 30.55 13.59 -3.51
N GLN A 201 29.34 13.03 -3.36
CA GLN A 201 28.79 12.08 -4.33
C GLN A 201 28.48 12.78 -5.66
N ARG A 202 27.96 13.99 -5.62
CA ARG A 202 27.66 14.82 -6.80
C ARG A 202 28.91 15.15 -7.58
N GLU A 203 29.97 15.58 -6.91
CA GLU A 203 31.27 15.83 -7.52
C GLU A 203 31.89 14.57 -8.13
N TRP A 204 31.86 13.47 -7.39
CA TRP A 204 32.33 12.18 -7.90
C TRP A 204 31.56 11.74 -9.14
N LYS A 205 30.24 11.85 -9.15
CA LYS A 205 29.40 11.54 -10.30
C LYS A 205 29.76 12.43 -11.51
N LYS A 206 29.94 13.75 -11.31
CA LYS A 206 30.39 14.67 -12.36
C LYS A 206 31.74 14.28 -12.95
N SER A 207 32.66 13.86 -12.11
CA SER A 207 34.00 13.40 -12.56
C SER A 207 33.85 12.10 -13.38
N LEU A 208 33.07 11.14 -12.92
CA LEU A 208 32.81 9.89 -13.66
C LEU A 208 32.15 10.18 -15.01
N LEU A 209 31.13 11.03 -15.07
CA LEU A 209 30.44 11.34 -16.33
C LEU A 209 31.36 12.01 -17.37
N LYS A 210 32.42 12.74 -16.94
CA LYS A 210 33.42 13.32 -17.86
C LYS A 210 34.30 12.24 -18.50
N THR A 211 34.66 11.22 -17.75
CA THR A 211 35.61 10.18 -18.19
C THR A 211 34.89 8.96 -18.79
N THR A 212 33.64 8.72 -18.42
CA THR A 212 32.91 7.47 -18.73
C THR A 212 31.72 7.66 -19.67
N LYS A 213 31.64 8.78 -20.40
CA LYS A 213 30.54 9.07 -21.36
C LYS A 213 30.29 7.94 -22.39
N HIS A 214 31.34 7.20 -22.73
CA HIS A 214 31.29 6.09 -23.67
C HIS A 214 30.68 4.81 -23.07
N LEU A 215 30.55 4.73 -21.75
CA LEU A 215 30.04 3.53 -21.09
C LEU A 215 28.52 3.36 -21.24
N LYS A 216 28.09 2.12 -21.37
CA LYS A 216 26.67 1.75 -21.41
C LYS A 216 25.93 2.14 -20.13
N THR A 217 26.61 2.10 -18.98
CA THR A 217 26.07 2.57 -17.68
C THR A 217 25.65 4.04 -17.72
N ALA A 218 26.49 4.92 -18.28
CA ALA A 218 26.15 6.35 -18.40
C ALA A 218 24.95 6.57 -19.33
N ARG A 219 24.88 5.81 -20.44
CA ARG A 219 23.75 5.87 -21.36
C ARG A 219 22.47 5.33 -20.71
N ALA A 220 22.52 4.18 -20.03
CA ALA A 220 21.38 3.62 -19.31
C ALA A 220 20.88 4.58 -18.24
N TYR A 221 21.78 5.26 -17.53
CA TYR A 221 21.41 6.30 -16.57
C TYR A 221 20.71 7.48 -17.24
N ALA A 222 21.20 7.98 -18.36
CA ALA A 222 20.55 9.08 -19.09
C ALA A 222 19.12 8.69 -19.52
N MET A 223 18.95 7.51 -20.09
CA MET A 223 17.62 6.99 -20.47
C MET A 223 16.67 6.87 -19.26
N ARG A 224 17.19 6.48 -18.10
CA ARG A 224 16.40 6.41 -16.87
C ARG A 224 15.96 7.80 -16.40
N VAL A 225 16.85 8.81 -16.51
CA VAL A 225 16.52 10.21 -16.18
C VAL A 225 15.45 10.74 -17.12
N GLU A 226 15.64 10.58 -18.43
CA GLU A 226 14.63 10.97 -19.44
C GLU A 226 13.26 10.30 -19.19
N LEU A 227 13.24 9.00 -18.85
CA LEU A 227 12.02 8.32 -18.51
C LEU A 227 11.35 8.94 -17.27
N GLN A 228 12.13 9.31 -16.26
CA GLN A 228 11.62 9.98 -15.07
C GLN A 228 11.05 11.36 -15.40
N ASP A 229 11.76 12.13 -16.23
CA ASP A 229 11.36 13.48 -16.66
C ASP A 229 10.03 13.43 -17.45
N ILE A 230 9.83 12.43 -18.30
CA ILE A 230 8.54 12.21 -19.00
C ILE A 230 7.41 12.08 -17.98
N TYR A 231 7.59 11.29 -16.92
CA TYR A 231 6.57 11.15 -15.87
C TYR A 231 6.38 12.41 -15.03
N ASP A 232 7.42 13.23 -14.84
CA ASP A 232 7.37 14.45 -14.01
C ASP A 232 6.80 15.65 -14.77
N GLN A 233 6.98 15.68 -16.10
CA GLN A 233 6.56 16.77 -16.97
C GLN A 233 5.27 16.48 -17.76
N CYS A 234 4.72 15.28 -17.65
CA CYS A 234 3.48 14.93 -18.33
C CYS A 234 2.32 15.63 -17.62
N GLU A 235 2.08 16.89 -17.99
CA GLU A 235 0.81 17.57 -17.76
C GLU A 235 -0.24 16.88 -18.63
N ASP A 236 -1.46 16.79 -18.13
CA ASP A 236 -2.57 16.03 -18.71
C ASP A 236 -2.60 16.05 -20.25
N ARG A 237 -2.65 14.88 -20.84
CA ARG A 237 -3.08 14.80 -22.24
C ARG A 237 -4.58 14.94 -22.27
N GLU A 238 -5.07 16.05 -22.81
CA GLU A 238 -6.43 16.15 -23.31
C GLU A 238 -6.76 15.02 -24.30
#